data_dcbfbf3b5c7b2216235cee71073ba275
#
_entry.id   dcbfbf3b5c7b2216235cee71073ba275
#
_cell.length_a   1.000
_cell.length_b   1.000
_cell.length_c   1.000
_cell.angle_alpha   90.00
_cell.angle_beta   90.00
_cell.angle_gamma   90.00
#
_symmetry.space_group_name_H-M   'P 1'
#
loop_
_entity.id
_entity.type
_entity.pdbx_description
1 polymer ?
#
loop_
_entity_poly.entity_id
_entity_poly.type
_entity_poly.pdbx_seq_one_letter_code
_entity_poly.pdbx_strand_id
1 'polypeptide(L)'
;MQRQRIPAELLADVKNHLNITWDDEATDNKIRGFIAAAMAYLNEKGGSVLEYDADGLPRTLMMEFVRYARDEALDVFENNYMALILNMQNGRMVREYAESTEQTEA
;
A
#
# COMPACT_ATOMS: atom_id res chain seq x y z
N MET A 1 13.63 8.62 11.93
CA MET A 1 12.72 8.24 10.83
C MET A 1 11.32 8.01 11.39
N GLN A 2 10.36 8.74 10.91
CA GLN A 2 8.98 8.61 11.38
C GLN A 2 8.25 7.56 10.55
N ARG A 3 7.58 6.65 11.25
CA ARG A 3 6.72 5.68 10.58
C ARG A 3 5.39 6.34 10.23
N GLN A 4 4.83 5.99 9.08
CA GLN A 4 3.50 6.41 8.72
C GLN A 4 2.51 5.82 9.73
N ARG A 5 1.62 6.67 10.23
CA ARG A 5 0.63 6.25 11.20
C ARG A 5 -0.39 5.30 10.57
N ILE A 6 -0.77 4.27 11.32
CA ILE A 6 -1.78 3.30 10.88
C ILE A 6 -3.07 3.58 11.64
N PRO A 7 -4.10 4.12 10.99
CA PRO A 7 -5.39 4.32 11.64
C PRO A 7 -6.03 3.01 12.06
N ALA A 8 -6.79 3.04 13.16
CA ALA A 8 -7.50 1.86 13.64
C ALA A 8 -8.48 1.30 12.60
N GLU A 9 -9.10 2.19 11.82
CA GLU A 9 -10.02 1.81 10.75
C GLU A 9 -9.33 1.02 9.65
N LEU A 10 -8.10 1.40 9.32
CA LEU A 10 -7.34 0.70 8.30
C LEU A 10 -6.97 -0.71 8.78
N LEU A 11 -6.59 -0.84 10.05
CA LEU A 11 -6.34 -2.16 10.64
C LEU A 11 -7.58 -3.05 10.54
N ALA A 12 -8.74 -2.50 10.90
CA ALA A 12 -10.02 -3.24 10.84
C ALA A 12 -10.33 -3.68 9.41
N ASP A 13 -10.12 -2.80 8.44
CA ASP A 13 -10.38 -3.10 7.03
C ASP A 13 -9.44 -4.20 6.51
N VAL A 14 -8.17 -4.16 6.89
CA VAL A 14 -7.21 -5.20 6.50
C VAL A 14 -7.58 -6.53 7.14
N LYS A 15 -7.96 -6.54 8.41
CA LYS A 15 -8.42 -7.76 9.09
C LYS A 15 -9.63 -8.36 8.37
N ASN A 16 -10.58 -7.51 7.97
CA ASN A 16 -11.74 -7.97 7.20
C ASN A 16 -11.33 -8.60 5.87
N HIS A 17 -10.40 -7.96 5.17
CA HIS A 17 -9.89 -8.49 3.90
C HIS A 17 -9.24 -9.87 4.08
N LEU A 18 -8.58 -10.09 5.21
CA LEU A 18 -7.91 -11.35 5.53
C LEU A 18 -8.82 -12.37 6.22
N ASN A 19 -10.08 -12.03 6.41
CA ASN A 19 -11.05 -12.89 7.13
C ASN A 19 -10.66 -13.15 8.59
N ILE A 20 -10.02 -12.17 9.22
CA ILE A 20 -9.67 -12.22 10.64
C ILE A 20 -10.82 -11.61 11.42
N THR A 21 -11.60 -12.46 12.11
CA THR A 21 -12.80 -12.03 12.81
C THR A 21 -12.62 -11.90 14.32
N TRP A 22 -11.45 -12.28 14.83
CA TRP A 22 -11.15 -12.22 16.27
C TRP A 22 -10.24 -11.05 16.59
N ASP A 23 -10.29 -10.62 17.85
CA ASP A 23 -9.40 -9.59 18.38
C ASP A 23 -8.37 -10.24 19.28
N ASP A 24 -7.10 -10.04 18.93
CA ASP A 24 -5.97 -10.54 19.67
C ASP A 24 -4.82 -9.55 19.51
N GLU A 25 -4.31 -9.05 20.64
CA GLU A 25 -3.30 -8.00 20.60
C GLU A 25 -2.04 -8.42 19.83
N ALA A 26 -1.59 -9.64 20.01
CA ALA A 26 -0.40 -10.12 19.32
C ALA A 26 -0.62 -10.21 17.81
N THR A 27 -1.78 -10.73 17.40
CA THR A 27 -2.16 -10.79 15.99
C THR A 27 -2.29 -9.39 15.39
N ASP A 28 -2.97 -8.49 16.09
CA ASP A 28 -3.19 -7.12 15.62
C ASP A 28 -1.86 -6.37 15.45
N ASN A 29 -0.93 -6.53 16.38
CA ASN A 29 0.39 -5.91 16.30
C ASN A 29 1.19 -6.46 15.12
N LYS A 30 1.08 -7.74 14.85
CA LYS A 30 1.74 -8.36 13.70
C LYS A 30 1.18 -7.82 12.38
N ILE A 31 -0.16 -7.68 12.29
CA ILE A 31 -0.79 -7.11 11.11
C ILE A 31 -0.39 -5.64 10.93
N ARG A 32 -0.34 -4.85 12.00
CA ARG A 32 0.15 -3.47 11.93
C ARG A 32 1.57 -3.40 11.37
N GLY A 33 2.43 -4.33 11.79
CA GLY A 33 3.79 -4.42 11.25
C GLY A 33 3.82 -4.69 9.76
N PHE A 34 2.98 -5.60 9.29
CA PHE A 34 2.86 -5.87 7.85
C PHE A 34 2.33 -4.67 7.08
N ILE A 35 1.35 -3.95 7.63
CA ILE A 35 0.82 -2.73 7.01
C ILE A 35 1.92 -1.68 6.89
N ALA A 36 2.69 -1.47 7.96
CA ALA A 36 3.80 -0.52 7.94
C ALA A 36 4.84 -0.89 6.88
N ALA A 37 5.18 -2.17 6.78
CA ALA A 37 6.12 -2.66 5.78
C ALA A 37 5.57 -2.47 4.36
N ALA A 38 4.28 -2.73 4.16
CA ALA A 38 3.62 -2.53 2.87
C ALA A 38 3.66 -1.07 2.44
N MET A 39 3.33 -0.16 3.36
CA MET A 39 3.36 1.27 3.08
C MET A 39 4.76 1.75 2.72
N ALA A 40 5.78 1.31 3.46
CA ALA A 40 7.17 1.68 3.19
C ALA A 40 7.59 1.18 1.80
N TYR A 41 7.27 -0.06 1.48
CA TYR A 41 7.59 -0.66 0.19
C TYR A 41 6.91 0.08 -0.96
N LEU A 42 5.60 0.32 -0.84
CA LEU A 42 4.82 0.94 -1.91
C LEU A 42 5.13 2.42 -2.06
N ASN A 43 5.38 3.13 -0.96
CA ASN A 43 5.79 4.54 -1.02
C ASN A 43 7.13 4.67 -1.76
N GLU A 44 8.05 3.77 -1.49
CA GLU A 44 9.35 3.76 -2.20
C GLU A 44 9.15 3.49 -3.69
N LYS A 45 8.33 2.49 -4.05
CA LYS A 45 8.05 2.17 -5.45
C LYS A 45 7.31 3.29 -6.16
N GLY A 46 6.37 3.95 -5.47
CA GLY A 46 5.62 5.07 -6.03
C GLY A 46 6.39 6.39 -6.01
N GLY A 47 7.50 6.46 -5.28
CA GLY A 47 8.32 7.65 -5.19
C GLY A 47 7.76 8.76 -4.31
N SER A 48 6.71 8.51 -3.54
CA SER A 48 6.11 9.47 -2.61
C SER A 48 5.21 8.75 -1.62
N VAL A 49 4.74 9.47 -0.62
CA VAL A 49 3.74 8.96 0.31
C VAL A 49 2.41 8.80 -0.44
N LEU A 50 1.87 7.59 -0.43
CA LEU A 50 0.62 7.26 -1.12
C LEU A 50 -0.54 7.27 -0.14
N GLU A 51 -1.76 7.39 -0.66
CA GLU A 51 -2.97 7.33 0.15
C GLU A 51 -3.53 5.91 0.16
N TYR A 52 -3.79 5.40 1.36
CA TYR A 52 -4.27 4.05 1.57
C TYR A 52 -5.69 4.02 2.14
N ASP A 53 -6.25 5.18 2.49
CA ASP A 53 -7.59 5.29 3.08
C ASP A 53 -8.69 5.27 2.03
N ALA A 54 -8.40 5.74 0.82
CA ALA A 54 -9.37 5.78 -0.27
C ALA A 54 -9.19 4.56 -1.18
N ASP A 55 -10.28 4.12 -1.79
CA ASP A 55 -10.24 3.06 -2.78
C ASP A 55 -9.29 3.44 -3.92
N GLY A 56 -8.51 2.49 -4.36
CA GLY A 56 -7.55 2.72 -5.41
C GLY A 56 -6.44 1.70 -5.38
N LEU A 57 -5.53 1.82 -6.34
CA LEU A 57 -4.45 0.86 -6.51
C LEU A 57 -3.51 0.78 -5.29
N PRO A 58 -3.09 1.90 -4.65
CA PRO A 58 -2.24 1.79 -3.47
C PRO A 58 -2.88 0.97 -2.35
N ARG A 59 -4.17 1.19 -2.06
CA ARG A 59 -4.89 0.44 -1.03
C ARG A 59 -4.96 -1.04 -1.38
N THR A 60 -5.30 -1.36 -2.62
CA THR A 60 -5.38 -2.74 -3.09
C THR A 60 -4.03 -3.45 -2.97
N LEU A 61 -2.97 -2.80 -3.42
CA LEU A 61 -1.62 -3.38 -3.35
C LEU A 61 -1.18 -3.56 -1.89
N MET A 62 -1.50 -2.61 -1.01
CA MET A 62 -1.18 -2.72 0.41
C MET A 62 -1.85 -3.94 1.03
N MET A 63 -3.13 -4.13 0.78
CA MET A 63 -3.88 -5.27 1.33
C MET A 63 -3.34 -6.61 0.82
N GLU A 64 -3.01 -6.68 -0.47
CA GLU A 64 -2.43 -7.90 -1.05
C GLU A 64 -1.02 -8.14 -0.55
N PHE A 65 -0.22 -7.09 -0.36
CA PHE A 65 1.10 -7.22 0.25
C PHE A 65 0.98 -7.88 1.64
N VAL A 66 0.08 -7.38 2.48
CA VAL A 66 -0.13 -7.94 3.83
C VAL A 66 -0.54 -9.40 3.76
N ARG A 67 -1.44 -9.74 2.84
CA ARG A 67 -1.90 -11.11 2.66
C ARG A 67 -0.73 -12.05 2.33
N TYR A 68 0.10 -11.67 1.37
CA TYR A 68 1.25 -12.49 0.98
C TYR A 68 2.35 -12.50 2.05
N ALA A 69 2.56 -11.37 2.74
CA ALA A 69 3.54 -11.30 3.83
C ALA A 69 3.17 -12.25 4.96
N ARG A 70 1.88 -12.33 5.27
CA ARG A 70 1.37 -13.22 6.31
C ARG A 70 1.62 -14.69 5.97
N ASP A 71 1.60 -15.03 4.68
CA ASP A 71 1.86 -16.38 4.19
C ASP A 71 3.33 -16.62 3.84
N GLU A 72 4.21 -15.66 4.15
CA GLU A 72 5.65 -15.72 3.83
C GLU A 72 5.91 -15.92 2.34
N ALA A 73 5.13 -15.23 1.50
CA ALA A 73 5.16 -15.39 0.05
C ALA A 73 5.31 -14.04 -0.68
N LEU A 74 6.13 -13.12 -0.15
CA LEU A 74 6.32 -11.80 -0.78
C LEU A 74 6.97 -11.88 -2.15
N ASP A 75 7.78 -12.90 -2.40
CA ASP A 75 8.33 -13.15 -3.74
C ASP A 75 7.24 -13.42 -4.76
N VAL A 76 6.21 -14.17 -4.36
CA VAL A 76 5.03 -14.42 -5.21
C VAL A 76 4.26 -13.12 -5.43
N PHE A 77 4.11 -12.29 -4.38
CA PHE A 77 3.48 -10.98 -4.51
C PHE A 77 4.17 -10.14 -5.59
N GLU A 78 5.49 -10.01 -5.52
CA GLU A 78 6.23 -9.22 -6.50
C GLU A 78 6.02 -9.73 -7.93
N ASN A 79 6.06 -11.04 -8.15
CA ASN A 79 5.84 -11.61 -9.46
C ASN A 79 4.44 -11.35 -9.98
N ASN A 80 3.42 -11.49 -9.12
CA ASN A 80 2.03 -11.36 -9.52
C ASN A 80 1.60 -9.91 -9.73
N TYR A 81 2.19 -8.97 -8.99
CA TYR A 81 1.72 -7.58 -8.97
C TYR A 81 2.70 -6.57 -9.57
N MET A 82 3.80 -7.02 -10.16
CA MET A 82 4.80 -6.12 -10.74
C MET A 82 4.19 -5.20 -11.81
N ALA A 83 3.31 -5.72 -12.66
CA ALA A 83 2.66 -4.91 -13.69
C ALA A 83 1.82 -3.80 -13.09
N LEU A 84 1.10 -4.09 -11.99
CA LEU A 84 0.28 -3.08 -11.31
C LEU A 84 1.15 -2.04 -10.60
N ILE A 85 2.26 -2.47 -10.03
CA ILE A 85 3.23 -1.54 -9.40
C ILE A 85 3.80 -0.58 -10.45
N LEU A 86 4.15 -1.09 -11.63
CA LEU A 86 4.64 -0.27 -12.73
C LEU A 86 3.56 0.68 -13.23
N ASN A 87 2.31 0.24 -13.31
CA ASN A 87 1.20 1.11 -13.68
C ASN A 87 1.03 2.26 -12.68
N MET A 88 1.18 1.98 -11.40
CA MET A 88 1.10 3.00 -10.36
C MET A 88 2.20 4.05 -10.54
N GLN A 89 3.43 3.62 -10.81
CA GLN A 89 4.55 4.52 -11.07
C GLN A 89 4.30 5.36 -12.32
N ASN A 90 3.87 4.72 -13.41
CA ASN A 90 3.61 5.40 -14.68
C ASN A 90 2.48 6.41 -14.56
N GLY A 91 1.41 6.06 -13.87
CA GLY A 91 0.28 6.97 -13.64
C GLY A 91 0.71 8.22 -12.90
N ARG A 92 1.57 8.09 -11.88
CA ARG A 92 2.12 9.22 -11.16
C ARG A 92 2.99 10.11 -12.07
N MET A 93 3.86 9.49 -12.85
CA MET A 93 4.75 10.23 -13.76
C MET A 93 3.96 11.02 -14.80
N VAL A 94 2.92 10.42 -15.36
CA VAL A 94 2.05 11.09 -16.34
C VAL A 94 1.35 12.29 -15.72
N ARG A 95 0.85 12.15 -14.50
CA ARG A 95 0.19 13.26 -13.79
C ARG A 95 1.16 14.41 -13.52
N GLU A 96 2.37 14.10 -13.05
CA GLU A 96 3.38 15.12 -12.80
C GLU A 96 3.76 15.88 -14.08
N TYR A 97 3.89 15.18 -15.18
CA TYR A 97 4.18 15.80 -16.47
C TYR A 97 3.05 16.73 -16.90
N ALA A 98 1.79 16.29 -16.78
CA ALA A 98 0.63 17.10 -17.15
C ALA A 98 0.54 18.36 -16.29
N GLU A 99 0.74 18.25 -14.98
CA GLU A 99 0.73 19.39 -14.07
C GLU A 99 1.84 20.38 -14.42
N SER A 100 3.04 19.89 -14.71
CA SER A 100 4.17 20.73 -15.10
C SER A 100 3.87 21.48 -16.40
N THR A 101 3.26 20.83 -17.38
CA THR A 101 2.90 21.43 -18.66
C THR A 101 1.85 22.52 -18.47
N GLU A 102 0.83 22.26 -17.64
CA GLU A 102 -0.21 23.26 -17.35
C GLU A 102 0.37 24.50 -16.69
N GLN A 103 1.29 24.34 -15.75
CA GLN A 103 1.96 25.45 -15.07
C GLN A 103 2.80 26.28 -16.06
N THR A 104 3.39 25.65 -17.04
CA THR A 104 4.22 26.32 -18.03
C THR A 104 3.39 27.16 -19.01
N GLU A 105 2.19 26.72 -19.31
CA GLU A 105 1.28 27.41 -20.24
C GLU A 105 0.57 28.62 -19.62
N ALA A 106 0.56 28.70 -18.32
CA ALA A 106 -0.09 29.80 -17.61
C ALA A 106 0.75 31.13 -17.70
#